data_e2d96acd71aa5b06745eb50fb1870341
#
_entry.id   e2d96acd71aa5b06745eb50fb1870341
#
_cell.length_a   1.000
_cell.length_b   1.000
_cell.length_c   1.000
_cell.angle_alpha   90.00
_cell.angle_beta   90.00
_cell.angle_gamma   90.00
#
_symmetry.space_group_name_H-M   'P 1'
#
loop_
_entity.id
_entity.type
_entity.pdbx_description
1 polymer ?
#
loop_
_entity_poly.entity_id
_entity_poly.type
_entity_poly.pdbx_seq_one_letter_code
_entity_poly.pdbx_strand_id
1 'polypeptide(L)'
;MRFLLLFLWLWAWAWAFPRVGVHEGFTRVVFDLPSEEVRYTLERGENLLVVVLLGLKAPPTEEVVNSKEVASVQTLPEKEGVRVLIRTKGPVEVTVSRYKDPERLVLDLSLAQKATAPPPPPKPKPPDPPKPVVLLDPGHGGVDPGMVGHVVEKEVVLDVALRLKRLLEKEGIEVRLTRDKDMHLSPDKREDLSRRAALADSSRVNLFISIHVNATPTHTARGVEAYYFGRAQDPRVVAQVIRENGGGELGRRLTEEAKSVAERILTDIVAQANQRYSQRLAETLGRKLSQATGSPYRGSFPGDFFVLRYAKVPAVLVEIGFGDHPAEGRRLAEAAYRERVAQGLAEGILAFLAQGAFAR
;
A
#
# COMPACT_ATOMS: atom_id res chain seq x y z
N MET A 1 55.56 45.53 -1.06
CA MET A 1 54.42 44.74 -0.54
C MET A 1 53.36 44.72 -1.61
N ARG A 2 53.24 43.61 -2.35
CA ARG A 2 52.20 43.42 -3.38
C ARG A 2 51.16 42.43 -2.79
N PHE A 3 49.94 42.93 -2.55
CA PHE A 3 48.79 42.10 -2.22
C PHE A 3 48.26 41.46 -3.49
N LEU A 4 48.34 40.12 -3.52
CA LEU A 4 47.75 39.29 -4.56
C LEU A 4 46.32 38.99 -4.10
N LEU A 5 45.30 39.61 -4.73
CA LEU A 5 43.89 39.25 -4.57
C LEU A 5 43.60 38.00 -5.41
N LEU A 6 43.47 36.87 -4.76
CA LEU A 6 42.95 35.66 -5.38
C LEU A 6 41.44 35.82 -5.55
N PHE A 7 40.98 36.05 -6.77
CA PHE A 7 39.58 35.91 -7.16
C PHE A 7 39.24 34.41 -7.27
N LEU A 8 38.64 33.86 -6.24
CA LEU A 8 37.96 32.58 -6.33
C LEU A 8 36.69 32.72 -7.16
N TRP A 9 36.76 32.30 -8.42
CA TRP A 9 35.60 32.09 -9.25
C TRP A 9 34.79 30.90 -8.71
N LEU A 10 33.81 31.15 -7.86
CA LEU A 10 32.74 30.23 -7.59
C LEU A 10 31.90 30.11 -8.85
N TRP A 11 32.13 29.07 -9.63
CA TRP A 11 31.21 28.61 -10.67
C TRP A 11 29.98 28.03 -9.96
N ALA A 12 29.03 28.91 -9.63
CA ALA A 12 27.68 28.47 -9.32
C ALA A 12 27.07 28.00 -10.64
N TRP A 13 27.11 26.72 -10.89
CA TRP A 13 26.29 26.10 -11.93
C TRP A 13 24.85 26.26 -11.49
N ALA A 14 24.20 27.32 -11.94
CA ALA A 14 22.73 27.43 -11.85
C ALA A 14 22.15 26.42 -12.85
N TRP A 15 21.98 25.22 -12.40
CA TRP A 15 21.28 24.19 -13.18
C TRP A 15 19.82 24.64 -13.30
N ALA A 16 19.38 24.96 -14.51
CA ALA A 16 17.98 25.14 -14.81
C ALA A 16 17.30 23.77 -14.52
N PHE A 17 16.48 23.72 -13.49
CA PHE A 17 15.81 22.48 -13.10
C PHE A 17 14.29 22.69 -13.07
N PRO A 18 13.51 21.85 -13.77
CA PRO A 18 13.97 20.89 -14.81
C PRO A 18 14.39 21.60 -16.09
N ARG A 19 15.15 20.95 -16.95
CA ARG A 19 15.46 21.46 -18.30
C ARG A 19 14.35 21.07 -19.25
N VAL A 20 13.88 22.02 -20.04
CA VAL A 20 12.82 21.79 -21.03
C VAL A 20 13.38 21.99 -22.44
N GLY A 21 13.19 21.02 -23.31
CA GLY A 21 13.56 21.05 -24.72
C GLY A 21 12.35 20.85 -25.63
N VAL A 22 12.14 21.74 -26.58
CA VAL A 22 11.08 21.60 -27.58
C VAL A 22 11.66 20.96 -28.83
N HIS A 23 11.08 19.85 -29.26
CA HIS A 23 11.49 19.09 -30.45
C HIS A 23 10.32 18.96 -31.43
N GLU A 24 10.62 18.54 -32.64
CA GLU A 24 9.56 18.25 -33.60
C GLU A 24 8.73 17.04 -33.15
N GLY A 25 7.47 17.29 -32.80
CA GLY A 25 6.52 16.25 -32.40
C GLY A 25 6.50 15.89 -30.93
N PHE A 26 7.39 16.44 -30.09
CA PHE A 26 7.35 16.23 -28.64
C PHE A 26 8.07 17.31 -27.85
N THR A 27 7.70 17.45 -26.58
CA THR A 27 8.43 18.28 -25.61
C THR A 27 9.12 17.37 -24.60
N ARG A 28 10.41 17.58 -24.40
CA ARG A 28 11.24 16.81 -23.46
C ARG A 28 11.47 17.58 -22.17
N VAL A 29 11.18 16.96 -21.05
CA VAL A 29 11.47 17.49 -19.70
C VAL A 29 12.52 16.58 -19.05
N VAL A 30 13.66 17.15 -18.68
CA VAL A 30 14.82 16.43 -18.14
C VAL A 30 15.07 16.84 -16.70
N PHE A 31 15.15 15.88 -15.83
CA PHE A 31 15.54 16.03 -14.44
C PHE A 31 16.93 15.42 -14.27
N ASP A 32 17.94 16.24 -14.01
CA ASP A 32 19.27 15.75 -13.63
C ASP A 32 19.21 15.30 -12.18
N LEU A 33 19.59 14.06 -11.91
CA LEU A 33 19.48 13.43 -10.60
C LEU A 33 20.88 13.32 -9.96
N PRO A 34 21.02 13.59 -8.66
CA PRO A 34 22.32 13.49 -7.96
C PRO A 34 22.78 12.04 -7.76
N SER A 35 21.86 11.06 -7.78
CA SER A 35 22.17 9.65 -7.65
C SER A 35 21.03 8.76 -8.18
N GLU A 36 21.31 7.48 -8.35
CA GLU A 36 20.31 6.47 -8.72
C GLU A 36 19.27 6.19 -7.61
N GLU A 37 19.52 6.63 -6.37
CA GLU A 37 18.63 6.45 -5.23
C GLU A 37 17.42 7.40 -5.24
N VAL A 38 17.44 8.46 -6.06
CA VAL A 38 16.33 9.40 -6.17
C VAL A 38 15.09 8.68 -6.70
N ARG A 39 14.05 8.67 -5.89
CA ARG A 39 12.74 8.08 -6.23
C ARG A 39 11.82 9.15 -6.79
N TYR A 40 10.95 8.74 -7.70
CA TYR A 40 9.93 9.64 -8.24
C TYR A 40 8.56 8.97 -8.27
N THR A 41 7.51 9.81 -8.26
CA THR A 41 6.15 9.43 -8.60
C THR A 41 5.67 10.30 -9.76
N LEU A 42 4.82 9.74 -10.62
CA LEU A 42 4.19 10.45 -11.73
C LEU A 42 2.68 10.25 -11.66
N GLU A 43 1.96 11.35 -11.46
CA GLU A 43 0.50 11.37 -11.48
C GLU A 43 0.02 12.05 -12.76
N ARG A 44 -1.03 11.52 -13.38
CA ARG A 44 -1.60 12.05 -14.63
C ARG A 44 -3.00 12.54 -14.40
N GLY A 45 -3.24 13.83 -14.63
CA GLY A 45 -4.55 14.46 -14.76
C GLY A 45 -4.88 14.74 -16.22
N GLU A 46 -6.04 15.33 -16.47
CA GLU A 46 -6.52 15.61 -17.84
C GLU A 46 -5.57 16.52 -18.64
N ASN A 47 -5.09 17.61 -18.02
CA ASN A 47 -4.14 18.55 -18.63
C ASN A 47 -3.01 18.92 -17.65
N LEU A 48 -2.66 18.01 -16.75
CA LEU A 48 -1.67 18.22 -15.72
C LEU A 48 -0.93 16.90 -15.41
N LEU A 49 0.39 16.96 -15.48
CA LEU A 49 1.26 15.91 -14.95
C LEU A 49 1.93 16.43 -13.69
N VAL A 50 1.97 15.62 -12.67
CA VAL A 50 2.65 15.92 -11.41
C VAL A 50 3.79 14.92 -11.21
N VAL A 51 5.01 15.41 -11.18
CA VAL A 51 6.22 14.62 -10.88
C VAL A 51 6.69 15.02 -9.49
N VAL A 52 6.78 14.07 -8.57
CA VAL A 52 7.38 14.31 -7.26
C VAL A 52 8.71 13.55 -7.19
N LEU A 53 9.78 14.28 -6.91
CA LEU A 53 11.15 13.75 -6.77
C LEU A 53 11.56 13.83 -5.31
N LEU A 54 11.73 12.67 -4.67
CA LEU A 54 12.07 12.57 -3.25
C LEU A 54 13.58 12.71 -3.04
N GLY A 55 13.96 13.42 -1.98
CA GLY A 55 15.38 13.65 -1.62
C GLY A 55 16.08 14.73 -2.44
N LEU A 56 15.38 15.37 -3.38
CA LEU A 56 15.92 16.43 -4.21
C LEU A 56 15.55 17.81 -3.66
N LYS A 57 16.43 18.78 -3.86
CA LYS A 57 16.15 20.20 -3.55
C LYS A 57 16.32 21.02 -4.81
N ALA A 58 15.33 21.84 -5.14
CA ALA A 58 15.41 22.82 -6.21
C ALA A 58 14.66 24.10 -5.80
N PRO A 59 15.05 25.27 -6.32
CA PRO A 59 14.32 26.49 -6.07
C PRO A 59 12.93 26.46 -6.74
N PRO A 60 11.97 27.27 -6.27
CA PRO A 60 10.72 27.44 -6.99
C PRO A 60 10.99 28.10 -8.33
N THR A 61 10.47 27.54 -9.40
CA THR A 61 10.58 28.08 -10.76
C THR A 61 9.25 27.95 -11.48
N GLU A 62 9.01 28.82 -12.45
CA GLU A 62 7.91 28.67 -13.39
C GLU A 62 8.40 29.07 -14.76
N GLU A 63 8.28 28.19 -15.74
CA GLU A 63 8.68 28.41 -17.13
C GLU A 63 7.47 28.22 -18.04
N VAL A 64 7.17 29.22 -18.84
CA VAL A 64 6.18 29.15 -19.93
C VAL A 64 6.85 28.50 -21.13
N VAL A 65 6.31 27.36 -21.57
CA VAL A 65 6.91 26.58 -22.65
C VAL A 65 6.19 26.88 -23.96
N ASN A 66 6.96 27.35 -24.96
CA ASN A 66 6.41 27.58 -26.30
C ASN A 66 6.44 26.29 -27.14
N SER A 67 5.63 25.31 -26.77
CA SER A 67 5.44 24.06 -27.50
C SER A 67 3.98 23.80 -27.79
N LYS A 68 3.68 22.76 -28.59
CA LYS A 68 2.31 22.33 -28.87
C LYS A 68 1.76 21.47 -27.72
N GLU A 69 2.61 20.77 -27.01
CA GLU A 69 2.30 19.79 -25.98
C GLU A 69 2.16 20.41 -24.59
N VAL A 70 3.12 21.26 -24.22
CA VAL A 70 3.28 21.80 -22.86
C VAL A 70 3.02 23.31 -22.85
N ALA A 71 2.24 23.76 -21.87
CA ALA A 71 1.96 25.17 -21.62
C ALA A 71 2.96 25.78 -20.64
N SER A 72 3.22 25.09 -19.52
CA SER A 72 4.18 25.56 -18.52
C SER A 72 4.72 24.39 -17.68
N VAL A 73 5.89 24.61 -17.10
CA VAL A 73 6.52 23.74 -16.11
C VAL A 73 6.80 24.55 -14.86
N GLN A 74 6.26 24.11 -13.72
CA GLN A 74 6.41 24.79 -12.44
C GLN A 74 7.05 23.85 -11.42
N THR A 75 8.07 24.33 -10.73
CA THR A 75 8.77 23.61 -9.65
C THR A 75 8.36 24.19 -8.32
N LEU A 76 7.94 23.32 -7.40
CA LEU A 76 7.53 23.66 -6.05
C LEU A 76 8.39 22.86 -5.06
N PRO A 77 9.22 23.52 -4.23
CA PRO A 77 9.96 22.86 -3.18
C PRO A 77 9.00 22.30 -2.13
N GLU A 78 9.26 21.07 -1.67
CA GLU A 78 8.57 20.43 -0.57
C GLU A 78 9.56 20.07 0.55
N LYS A 79 9.06 19.71 1.73
CA LYS A 79 9.90 19.39 2.90
C LYS A 79 10.90 18.27 2.61
N GLU A 80 10.47 17.25 1.85
CA GLU A 80 11.26 16.02 1.58
C GLU A 80 11.57 15.82 0.11
N GLY A 81 11.38 16.85 -0.72
CA GLY A 81 11.62 16.72 -2.16
C GLY A 81 11.21 17.92 -2.96
N VAL A 82 10.90 17.66 -4.21
CA VAL A 82 10.45 18.68 -5.18
C VAL A 82 9.24 18.15 -5.92
N ARG A 83 8.19 18.97 -6.02
CA ARG A 83 7.03 18.72 -6.87
C ARG A 83 7.13 19.53 -8.13
N VAL A 84 6.98 18.90 -9.27
CA VAL A 84 6.98 19.57 -10.58
C VAL A 84 5.62 19.38 -11.24
N LEU A 85 5.00 20.49 -11.57
CA LEU A 85 3.72 20.57 -12.27
C LEU A 85 3.98 20.87 -13.74
N ILE A 86 3.62 19.95 -14.62
CA ILE A 86 3.71 20.13 -16.08
C ILE A 86 2.29 20.29 -16.61
N ARG A 87 1.92 21.52 -16.99
CA ARG A 87 0.62 21.81 -17.60
C ARG A 87 0.70 21.56 -19.09
N THR A 88 -0.21 20.73 -19.61
CA THR A 88 -0.30 20.40 -21.03
C THR A 88 -1.40 21.22 -21.71
N LYS A 89 -1.28 21.42 -23.03
CA LYS A 89 -2.26 22.13 -23.85
C LYS A 89 -3.40 21.24 -24.35
N GLY A 90 -3.32 19.95 -24.05
CA GLY A 90 -4.29 18.92 -24.38
C GLY A 90 -3.81 17.56 -23.90
N PRO A 91 -4.54 16.50 -24.24
CA PRO A 91 -4.13 15.14 -23.92
C PRO A 91 -2.77 14.80 -24.52
N VAL A 92 -1.84 14.29 -23.70
CA VAL A 92 -0.51 13.89 -24.13
C VAL A 92 -0.19 12.44 -23.79
N GLU A 93 0.56 11.80 -24.65
CA GLU A 93 1.27 10.57 -24.34
C GLU A 93 2.61 10.93 -23.69
N VAL A 94 2.99 10.21 -22.64
CA VAL A 94 4.22 10.45 -21.90
C VAL A 94 5.06 9.19 -21.90
N THR A 95 6.24 9.29 -22.50
CA THR A 95 7.28 8.25 -22.41
C THR A 95 8.27 8.65 -21.33
N VAL A 96 8.50 7.77 -20.36
CA VAL A 96 9.44 7.99 -19.26
C VAL A 96 10.67 7.11 -19.48
N SER A 97 11.84 7.72 -19.43
CA SER A 97 13.13 7.04 -19.57
C SER A 97 14.09 7.46 -18.47
N ARG A 98 14.89 6.52 -17.97
CA ARG A 98 15.96 6.82 -17.02
C ARG A 98 17.30 6.49 -17.65
N TYR A 99 18.24 7.43 -17.58
CA TYR A 99 19.58 7.30 -18.13
C TYR A 99 20.61 7.35 -17.01
N LYS A 100 21.69 6.60 -17.18
CA LYS A 100 22.88 6.59 -16.30
C LYS A 100 24.00 7.39 -16.98
N ASP A 101 24.93 7.90 -16.17
CA ASP A 101 26.15 8.59 -16.60
C ASP A 101 25.93 9.77 -17.58
N PRO A 102 25.38 10.90 -17.13
CA PRO A 102 24.88 11.20 -15.78
C PRO A 102 23.45 10.73 -15.55
N GLU A 103 23.10 10.51 -14.27
CA GLU A 103 21.76 10.07 -13.87
C GLU A 103 20.70 11.11 -14.26
N ARG A 104 19.71 10.69 -15.03
CA ARG A 104 18.62 11.55 -15.52
C ARG A 104 17.30 10.80 -15.57
N LEU A 105 16.25 11.48 -15.18
CA LEU A 105 14.88 11.11 -15.52
C LEU A 105 14.43 12.00 -16.68
N VAL A 106 13.94 11.41 -17.75
CA VAL A 106 13.51 12.10 -18.98
C VAL A 106 12.06 11.75 -19.25
N LEU A 107 11.24 12.78 -19.44
CA LEU A 107 9.86 12.67 -19.88
C LEU A 107 9.72 13.26 -21.28
N ASP A 108 9.29 12.46 -22.24
CA ASP A 108 8.93 12.90 -23.58
C ASP A 108 7.41 12.96 -23.67
N LEU A 109 6.89 14.17 -23.93
CA LEU A 109 5.46 14.45 -24.04
C LEU A 109 5.13 14.72 -25.52
N SER A 110 4.28 13.89 -26.12
CA SER A 110 3.74 14.08 -27.46
C SER A 110 2.23 14.23 -27.42
N LEU A 111 1.66 14.98 -28.36
CA LEU A 111 0.20 15.05 -28.47
C LEU A 111 -0.38 13.67 -28.77
N ALA A 112 -1.41 13.29 -28.03
CA ALA A 112 -2.16 12.08 -28.33
C ALA A 112 -2.77 12.21 -29.73
N GLN A 113 -2.28 11.44 -30.70
CA GLN A 113 -2.83 11.47 -32.06
C GLN A 113 -4.24 10.88 -32.06
N LYS A 114 -5.21 11.65 -32.58
CA LYS A 114 -6.50 11.09 -32.95
C LYS A 114 -6.26 9.99 -33.99
N ALA A 115 -6.55 8.76 -33.63
CA ALA A 115 -6.30 7.59 -34.46
C ALA A 115 -7.02 7.70 -35.83
N THR A 116 -6.25 7.99 -36.90
CA THR A 116 -6.68 7.85 -38.29
C THR A 116 -5.50 7.26 -39.09
N ALA A 117 -5.14 6.03 -38.81
CA ALA A 117 -4.31 5.20 -39.68
C ALA A 117 -4.72 3.72 -39.53
N PRO A 118 -4.67 2.89 -40.57
CA PRO A 118 -4.91 1.47 -40.43
C PRO A 118 -3.89 0.86 -39.47
N PRO A 119 -4.29 -0.14 -38.65
CA PRO A 119 -3.44 -0.65 -37.59
C PRO A 119 -2.14 -1.20 -38.17
N PRO A 120 -0.96 -0.82 -37.61
CA PRO A 120 0.27 -1.49 -37.93
C PRO A 120 0.15 -2.99 -37.53
N PRO A 121 0.92 -3.90 -38.17
CA PRO A 121 0.88 -5.32 -37.82
C PRO A 121 1.08 -5.46 -36.30
N PRO A 122 0.40 -6.40 -35.66
CA PRO A 122 0.37 -6.51 -34.20
C PRO A 122 1.81 -6.58 -33.69
N LYS A 123 2.23 -5.53 -32.96
CA LYS A 123 3.43 -5.62 -32.14
C LYS A 123 3.21 -6.80 -31.19
N PRO A 124 4.24 -7.60 -30.86
CA PRO A 124 4.11 -8.61 -29.84
C PRO A 124 3.46 -7.97 -28.63
N LYS A 125 2.34 -8.53 -28.18
CA LYS A 125 1.56 -8.06 -27.04
C LYS A 125 2.55 -7.79 -25.90
N PRO A 126 2.59 -6.58 -25.30
CA PRO A 126 3.42 -6.38 -24.13
C PRO A 126 3.08 -7.48 -23.13
N PRO A 127 4.07 -8.02 -22.41
CA PRO A 127 3.80 -9.05 -21.42
C PRO A 127 2.67 -8.54 -20.53
N ASP A 128 1.69 -9.39 -20.28
CA ASP A 128 0.56 -9.03 -19.42
C ASP A 128 1.11 -8.40 -18.13
N PRO A 129 0.52 -7.31 -17.62
CA PRO A 129 1.01 -6.69 -16.41
C PRO A 129 1.10 -7.75 -15.31
N PRO A 130 2.15 -7.73 -14.49
CA PRO A 130 2.34 -8.74 -13.48
C PRO A 130 1.07 -8.84 -12.62
N LYS A 131 0.58 -10.06 -12.43
CA LYS A 131 -0.62 -10.31 -11.64
C LYS A 131 -0.42 -9.75 -10.22
N PRO A 132 -1.42 -9.05 -9.65
CA PRO A 132 -1.34 -8.65 -8.26
C PRO A 132 -1.15 -9.87 -7.36
N VAL A 133 -0.29 -9.73 -6.36
CA VAL A 133 -0.03 -10.79 -5.36
C VAL A 133 -0.65 -10.37 -4.04
N VAL A 134 -1.59 -11.16 -3.53
CA VAL A 134 -2.21 -10.97 -2.23
C VAL A 134 -1.67 -12.02 -1.25
N LEU A 135 -1.08 -11.56 -0.15
CA LEU A 135 -0.68 -12.41 0.96
C LEU A 135 -1.81 -12.46 1.98
N LEU A 136 -2.37 -13.65 2.19
CA LEU A 136 -3.34 -13.92 3.24
C LEU A 136 -2.63 -14.55 4.44
N ASP A 137 -2.91 -14.02 5.62
CA ASP A 137 -2.38 -14.49 6.90
C ASP A 137 -3.53 -15.00 7.76
N PRO A 138 -3.86 -16.30 7.69
CA PRO A 138 -4.79 -16.89 8.68
C PRO A 138 -4.12 -16.84 10.05
N GLY A 139 -4.65 -16.03 10.96
CA GLY A 139 -4.10 -15.83 12.30
C GLY A 139 -3.94 -17.14 13.08
N HIS A 140 -3.08 -17.13 14.10
CA HIS A 140 -2.85 -18.29 14.98
C HIS A 140 -2.35 -19.54 14.24
N GLY A 141 -2.55 -20.74 14.82
CA GLY A 141 -2.18 -22.02 14.22
C GLY A 141 -1.25 -22.85 15.08
N GLY A 142 -1.24 -24.16 14.87
CA GLY A 142 -0.47 -25.11 15.67
C GLY A 142 -0.88 -25.08 17.14
N VAL A 143 0.06 -24.76 18.03
CA VAL A 143 -0.18 -24.70 19.49
C VAL A 143 -1.00 -23.47 19.93
N ASP A 144 -1.09 -22.44 19.09
CA ASP A 144 -1.88 -21.24 19.34
C ASP A 144 -3.28 -21.39 18.73
N PRO A 145 -4.34 -21.69 19.53
CA PRO A 145 -5.69 -21.85 19.01
C PRO A 145 -6.35 -20.53 18.64
N GLY A 146 -5.83 -19.39 19.11
CA GLY A 146 -6.55 -18.11 19.13
C GLY A 146 -7.73 -18.13 20.09
N MET A 147 -8.79 -17.43 19.77
CA MET A 147 -10.05 -17.46 20.53
C MET A 147 -10.66 -18.87 20.47
N VAL A 148 -11.13 -19.34 21.62
CA VAL A 148 -11.89 -20.57 21.78
C VAL A 148 -13.25 -20.24 22.38
N GLY A 149 -14.32 -20.55 21.65
CA GLY A 149 -15.69 -20.27 22.02
C GLY A 149 -16.63 -21.23 21.32
N HIS A 150 -17.61 -20.72 20.57
CA HIS A 150 -18.46 -21.56 19.71
C HIS A 150 -17.69 -22.17 18.53
N VAL A 151 -16.52 -21.62 18.24
CA VAL A 151 -15.55 -22.09 17.23
C VAL A 151 -14.14 -21.97 17.79
N VAL A 152 -13.18 -22.60 17.13
CA VAL A 152 -11.76 -22.40 17.36
C VAL A 152 -11.24 -21.48 16.26
N GLU A 153 -10.67 -20.34 16.61
CA GLU A 153 -10.29 -19.29 15.67
C GLU A 153 -9.37 -19.81 14.58
N LYS A 154 -8.27 -20.49 14.93
CA LYS A 154 -7.28 -20.98 13.96
C LYS A 154 -7.87 -21.83 12.85
N GLU A 155 -8.96 -22.55 13.12
CA GLU A 155 -9.65 -23.41 12.15
C GLU A 155 -10.54 -22.60 11.21
N VAL A 156 -11.31 -21.68 11.77
CA VAL A 156 -12.21 -20.79 11.00
C VAL A 156 -11.42 -19.92 10.04
N VAL A 157 -10.37 -19.25 10.53
CA VAL A 157 -9.59 -18.32 9.69
C VAL A 157 -8.81 -19.05 8.60
N LEU A 158 -8.37 -20.28 8.85
CA LEU A 158 -7.74 -21.11 7.84
C LEU A 158 -8.73 -21.50 6.73
N ASP A 159 -9.93 -21.98 7.10
CA ASP A 159 -10.96 -22.36 6.13
C ASP A 159 -11.40 -21.14 5.30
N VAL A 160 -11.60 -19.98 5.93
CA VAL A 160 -11.93 -18.73 5.23
C VAL A 160 -10.81 -18.33 4.27
N ALA A 161 -9.55 -18.36 4.69
CA ALA A 161 -8.42 -18.02 3.85
C ALA A 161 -8.28 -18.95 2.63
N LEU A 162 -8.50 -20.25 2.80
CA LEU A 162 -8.46 -21.22 1.71
C LEU A 162 -9.61 -21.00 0.71
N ARG A 163 -10.81 -20.63 1.18
CA ARG A 163 -11.94 -20.24 0.32
C ARG A 163 -11.64 -18.94 -0.44
N LEU A 164 -11.16 -17.93 0.28
CA LEU A 164 -10.79 -16.64 -0.29
C LEU A 164 -9.70 -16.80 -1.36
N LYS A 165 -8.68 -17.63 -1.10
CA LYS A 165 -7.66 -17.95 -2.10
C LYS A 165 -8.29 -18.45 -3.40
N ARG A 166 -9.18 -19.47 -3.32
CA ARG A 166 -9.84 -20.00 -4.52
C ARG A 166 -10.66 -18.96 -5.29
N LEU A 167 -11.33 -18.05 -4.56
CA LEU A 167 -12.12 -16.98 -5.20
C LEU A 167 -11.22 -15.98 -5.93
N LEU A 168 -10.15 -15.52 -5.30
CA LEU A 168 -9.23 -14.55 -5.89
C LEU A 168 -8.42 -15.15 -7.07
N GLU A 169 -8.03 -16.41 -6.99
CA GLU A 169 -7.30 -17.09 -8.07
C GLU A 169 -8.16 -17.24 -9.33
N LYS A 170 -9.48 -17.42 -9.20
CA LYS A 170 -10.41 -17.41 -10.34
C LYS A 170 -10.47 -16.04 -11.03
N GLU A 171 -10.23 -14.98 -10.31
CA GLU A 171 -10.14 -13.60 -10.82
C GLU A 171 -8.74 -13.21 -11.31
N GLY A 172 -7.82 -14.20 -11.41
CA GLY A 172 -6.47 -14.00 -11.93
C GLY A 172 -5.49 -13.38 -10.94
N ILE A 173 -5.83 -13.27 -9.65
CA ILE A 173 -4.96 -12.79 -8.58
C ILE A 173 -4.05 -13.92 -8.12
N GLU A 174 -2.74 -13.67 -7.99
CA GLU A 174 -1.84 -14.60 -7.30
C GLU A 174 -2.07 -14.51 -5.78
N VAL A 175 -2.31 -15.65 -5.13
CA VAL A 175 -2.55 -15.67 -3.69
C VAL A 175 -1.51 -16.53 -2.99
N ARG A 176 -0.83 -15.95 -2.01
CA ARG A 176 0.07 -16.63 -1.08
C ARG A 176 -0.55 -16.68 0.30
N LEU A 177 -0.19 -17.70 1.06
CA LEU A 177 -0.63 -17.89 2.44
C LEU A 177 0.60 -17.91 3.35
N THR A 178 0.48 -17.34 4.55
CA THR A 178 1.50 -17.50 5.59
C THR A 178 1.52 -18.93 6.13
N ARG A 179 0.34 -19.57 6.18
CA ARG A 179 0.15 -21.00 6.45
C ARG A 179 -1.04 -21.53 5.66
N ASP A 180 -0.96 -22.77 5.20
CA ASP A 180 -1.99 -23.47 4.43
C ASP A 180 -2.58 -24.68 5.16
N LYS A 181 -2.12 -24.91 6.39
CA LYS A 181 -2.57 -25.99 7.29
C LYS A 181 -2.49 -25.53 8.74
N ASP A 182 -2.93 -26.37 9.67
CA ASP A 182 -2.82 -26.11 11.11
C ASP A 182 -1.36 -26.23 11.56
N MET A 183 -0.66 -25.09 11.51
CA MET A 183 0.73 -24.96 11.92
C MET A 183 1.02 -23.52 12.36
N HIS A 184 2.01 -23.33 13.19
CA HIS A 184 2.66 -22.05 13.47
C HIS A 184 3.96 -21.92 12.66
N LEU A 185 4.44 -20.71 12.44
CA LEU A 185 5.73 -20.46 11.77
C LEU A 185 6.91 -20.53 12.77
N SER A 186 6.62 -20.36 14.05
CA SER A 186 7.53 -20.61 15.17
C SER A 186 6.71 -20.92 16.44
N PRO A 187 7.20 -21.79 17.34
CA PRO A 187 6.60 -21.97 18.66
C PRO A 187 6.75 -20.74 19.57
N ASP A 188 7.73 -19.88 19.32
CA ASP A 188 7.86 -18.58 19.97
C ASP A 188 6.93 -17.57 19.29
N LYS A 189 6.00 -16.99 20.08
CA LYS A 189 4.96 -16.07 19.55
C LYS A 189 5.55 -14.83 18.89
N ARG A 190 6.61 -14.25 19.46
CA ARG A 190 7.27 -13.08 18.89
C ARG A 190 7.90 -13.41 17.54
N GLU A 191 8.57 -14.55 17.48
CA GLU A 191 9.19 -15.03 16.25
C GLU A 191 8.13 -15.40 15.21
N ASP A 192 7.03 -16.07 15.59
CA ASP A 192 5.89 -16.38 14.71
C ASP A 192 5.36 -15.12 14.04
N LEU A 193 5.00 -14.10 14.83
CA LEU A 193 4.51 -12.82 14.32
C LEU A 193 5.55 -12.10 13.45
N SER A 194 6.84 -12.20 13.79
CA SER A 194 7.94 -11.61 13.02
C SER A 194 8.09 -12.27 11.64
N ARG A 195 7.98 -13.59 11.58
CA ARG A 195 8.04 -14.36 10.32
C ARG A 195 6.85 -14.03 9.41
N ARG A 196 5.64 -13.91 9.97
CA ARG A 196 4.43 -13.48 9.22
C ARG A 196 4.63 -12.07 8.64
N ALA A 197 5.08 -11.12 9.45
CA ALA A 197 5.36 -9.76 9.03
C ALA A 197 6.45 -9.68 7.94
N ALA A 198 7.50 -10.52 8.04
CA ALA A 198 8.57 -10.58 7.06
C ALA A 198 8.09 -11.05 5.67
N LEU A 199 7.10 -11.94 5.61
CA LEU A 199 6.48 -12.34 4.36
C LEU A 199 5.75 -11.18 3.66
N ALA A 200 5.19 -10.23 4.44
CA ALA A 200 4.53 -9.03 3.94
C ALA A 200 5.51 -7.97 3.43
N ASP A 201 6.78 -8.04 3.80
CA ASP A 201 7.84 -7.12 3.35
C ASP A 201 8.49 -7.55 2.02
N SER A 202 8.07 -8.64 1.43
CA SER A 202 8.64 -9.14 0.19
C SER A 202 8.29 -8.19 -0.99
N SER A 203 9.28 -7.91 -1.86
CA SER A 203 9.12 -7.06 -3.05
C SER A 203 8.08 -7.57 -4.07
N ARG A 204 7.45 -8.71 -3.79
CA ARG A 204 6.48 -9.39 -4.68
C ARG A 204 5.06 -9.40 -4.15
N VAL A 205 4.78 -8.80 -2.98
CA VAL A 205 3.44 -8.75 -2.40
C VAL A 205 2.85 -7.37 -2.64
N ASN A 206 1.57 -7.29 -3.03
CA ASN A 206 0.85 -6.04 -3.24
C ASN A 206 -0.09 -5.70 -2.08
N LEU A 207 -0.68 -6.72 -1.43
CA LEU A 207 -1.57 -6.57 -0.28
C LEU A 207 -1.27 -7.62 0.77
N PHE A 208 -1.38 -7.27 2.05
CA PHE A 208 -1.32 -8.19 3.18
C PHE A 208 -2.63 -8.13 3.97
N ILE A 209 -3.29 -9.27 4.12
CA ILE A 209 -4.58 -9.40 4.82
C ILE A 209 -4.45 -10.46 5.91
N SER A 210 -4.36 -10.03 7.17
CA SER A 210 -4.44 -10.92 8.32
C SER A 210 -5.90 -11.13 8.72
N ILE A 211 -6.32 -12.38 8.91
CA ILE A 211 -7.72 -12.78 9.15
C ILE A 211 -7.82 -13.36 10.54
N HIS A 212 -8.74 -12.80 11.34
CA HIS A 212 -8.94 -13.13 12.76
C HIS A 212 -10.42 -13.27 13.10
N VAL A 213 -10.71 -13.86 14.26
CA VAL A 213 -12.04 -13.96 14.88
C VAL A 213 -11.96 -13.35 16.27
N ASN A 214 -12.69 -12.25 16.47
CA ASN A 214 -12.69 -11.49 17.71
C ASN A 214 -13.38 -12.22 18.87
N ALA A 215 -13.10 -11.75 20.08
CA ALA A 215 -13.79 -12.12 21.30
C ALA A 215 -13.83 -10.95 22.29
N THR A 216 -14.84 -10.96 23.17
CA THR A 216 -14.93 -9.99 24.27
C THR A 216 -15.26 -10.67 25.59
N PRO A 217 -14.79 -10.16 26.74
CA PRO A 217 -15.10 -10.76 28.03
C PRO A 217 -16.60 -10.84 28.34
N THR A 218 -17.41 -10.00 27.72
CA THR A 218 -18.86 -9.95 27.94
C THR A 218 -19.66 -10.86 27.01
N HIS A 219 -19.04 -11.41 25.96
CA HIS A 219 -19.67 -12.25 24.93
C HIS A 219 -20.88 -11.59 24.23
N THR A 220 -20.98 -10.25 24.26
CA THR A 220 -22.11 -9.49 23.73
C THR A 220 -21.82 -8.74 22.46
N ALA A 221 -20.55 -8.53 22.15
CA ALA A 221 -20.14 -7.84 20.94
C ALA A 221 -20.32 -8.73 19.70
N ARG A 222 -20.75 -8.13 18.60
CA ARG A 222 -20.89 -8.78 17.30
C ARG A 222 -20.57 -7.84 16.17
N GLY A 223 -20.23 -8.37 15.01
CA GLY A 223 -19.97 -7.60 13.81
C GLY A 223 -18.51 -7.70 13.36
N VAL A 224 -18.18 -6.96 12.33
CA VAL A 224 -16.85 -6.97 11.71
C VAL A 224 -16.09 -5.70 12.05
N GLU A 225 -14.81 -5.82 12.29
CA GLU A 225 -13.88 -4.72 12.51
C GLU A 225 -12.67 -4.91 11.59
N ALA A 226 -12.06 -3.80 11.20
CA ALA A 226 -10.83 -3.86 10.41
C ALA A 226 -9.79 -2.91 11.01
N TYR A 227 -8.54 -3.34 10.99
CA TYR A 227 -7.45 -2.60 11.58
C TYR A 227 -6.33 -2.38 10.58
N TYR A 228 -5.71 -1.20 10.64
CA TYR A 228 -4.52 -0.86 9.90
C TYR A 228 -3.42 -0.42 10.86
N PHE A 229 -2.16 -0.52 10.42
CA PHE A 229 -1.05 -0.20 11.31
C PHE A 229 -1.03 1.29 11.66
N GLY A 230 -0.97 1.59 12.96
CA GLY A 230 -0.94 2.93 13.48
C GLY A 230 -1.14 2.93 14.99
N ARG A 231 -0.95 4.07 15.64
CA ARG A 231 -1.07 4.20 17.10
C ARG A 231 -2.52 4.05 17.55
N ALA A 232 -2.80 3.03 18.34
CA ALA A 232 -4.09 2.85 19.00
C ALA A 232 -4.29 3.91 20.10
N GLN A 233 -5.47 4.54 20.11
CA GLN A 233 -5.87 5.50 21.13
C GLN A 233 -7.09 5.04 21.94
N ASP A 234 -8.00 4.30 21.29
CA ASP A 234 -9.17 3.72 21.95
C ASP A 234 -8.73 2.55 22.87
N PRO A 235 -9.07 2.58 24.16
CA PRO A 235 -8.72 1.51 25.10
C PRO A 235 -9.20 0.13 24.66
N ARG A 236 -10.31 0.03 23.92
CA ARG A 236 -10.82 -1.24 23.38
C ARG A 236 -9.87 -1.78 22.30
N VAL A 237 -9.39 -0.90 21.42
CA VAL A 237 -8.41 -1.25 20.39
C VAL A 237 -7.09 -1.66 21.04
N VAL A 238 -6.61 -0.92 22.04
CA VAL A 238 -5.40 -1.28 22.79
C VAL A 238 -5.52 -2.67 23.41
N ALA A 239 -6.67 -2.99 24.03
CA ALA A 239 -6.92 -4.31 24.63
C ALA A 239 -6.91 -5.42 23.55
N GLN A 240 -7.49 -5.16 22.37
CA GLN A 240 -7.46 -6.06 21.22
C GLN A 240 -6.02 -6.29 20.73
N VAL A 241 -5.28 -5.20 20.50
CA VAL A 241 -3.88 -5.24 20.07
C VAL A 241 -3.02 -6.09 21.02
N ILE A 242 -3.15 -5.86 22.34
CA ILE A 242 -2.41 -6.64 23.35
C ILE A 242 -2.74 -8.14 23.24
N ARG A 243 -4.01 -8.49 23.02
CA ARG A 243 -4.45 -9.88 22.89
C ARG A 243 -3.81 -10.54 21.65
N GLU A 244 -3.91 -9.92 20.49
CA GLU A 244 -3.36 -10.45 19.24
C GLU A 244 -1.83 -10.48 19.23
N ASN A 245 -1.18 -9.55 19.92
CA ASN A 245 0.27 -9.54 20.10
C ASN A 245 0.76 -10.62 21.11
N GLY A 246 -0.12 -11.48 21.62
CA GLY A 246 0.22 -12.63 22.45
C GLY A 246 -0.32 -12.61 23.88
N GLY A 247 -1.11 -11.61 24.23
CA GLY A 247 -1.74 -11.47 25.55
C GLY A 247 -0.78 -11.20 26.70
N GLY A 248 -1.32 -10.92 27.87
CA GLY A 248 -0.56 -10.76 29.10
C GLY A 248 0.61 -9.78 29.00
N GLU A 249 1.71 -10.12 29.66
CA GLU A 249 2.94 -9.30 29.65
C GLU A 249 3.65 -9.29 28.29
N LEU A 250 3.66 -10.45 27.61
CA LEU A 250 4.24 -10.56 26.28
C LEU A 250 3.50 -9.62 25.30
N GLY A 251 2.17 -9.66 25.27
CA GLY A 251 1.36 -8.82 24.40
C GLY A 251 1.58 -7.34 24.67
N ARG A 252 1.67 -6.92 25.94
CA ARG A 252 2.01 -5.53 26.29
C ARG A 252 3.37 -5.11 25.76
N ARG A 253 4.40 -5.94 25.95
CA ARG A 253 5.77 -5.65 25.48
C ARG A 253 5.85 -5.56 23.95
N LEU A 254 5.22 -6.48 23.23
CA LEU A 254 5.19 -6.44 21.78
C LEU A 254 4.37 -5.25 21.24
N THR A 255 3.34 -4.83 21.96
CA THR A 255 2.57 -3.63 21.63
C THR A 255 3.42 -2.36 21.76
N GLU A 256 4.20 -2.22 22.84
CA GLU A 256 5.12 -1.08 22.99
C GLU A 256 6.23 -1.09 21.93
N GLU A 257 6.76 -2.26 21.56
CA GLU A 257 7.70 -2.39 20.45
C GLU A 257 7.09 -1.92 19.12
N ALA A 258 5.87 -2.34 18.81
CA ALA A 258 5.15 -1.93 17.60
C ALA A 258 4.82 -0.43 17.62
N LYS A 259 4.42 0.12 18.75
CA LYS A 259 4.13 1.55 18.94
C LYS A 259 5.35 2.43 18.61
N SER A 260 6.55 2.03 19.02
CA SER A 260 7.78 2.75 18.67
C SER A 260 8.02 2.81 17.15
N VAL A 261 7.55 1.82 16.40
CA VAL A 261 7.57 1.82 14.92
C VAL A 261 6.48 2.74 14.37
N ALA A 262 5.27 2.70 14.93
CA ALA A 262 4.15 3.54 14.50
C ALA A 262 4.46 5.05 14.67
N GLU A 263 5.20 5.43 15.69
CA GLU A 263 5.62 6.82 15.91
C GLU A 263 6.56 7.33 14.79
N ARG A 264 7.39 6.47 14.21
CA ARG A 264 8.26 6.82 13.08
C ARG A 264 7.52 7.04 11.77
N ILE A 265 6.34 6.44 11.59
CA ILE A 265 5.51 6.65 10.40
C ILE A 265 5.16 8.13 10.25
N LEU A 266 5.01 8.88 11.35
CA LEU A 266 4.68 10.30 11.33
C LEU A 266 5.74 11.16 10.62
N THR A 267 6.95 10.65 10.46
CA THR A 267 8.08 11.35 9.82
C THR A 267 8.44 10.77 8.43
N ASP A 268 7.81 9.69 7.99
CA ASP A 268 8.09 9.01 6.72
C ASP A 268 6.89 9.12 5.77
N ILE A 269 7.05 9.86 4.68
CA ILE A 269 5.99 10.12 3.69
C ILE A 269 5.53 8.82 3.01
N VAL A 270 6.43 7.90 2.72
CA VAL A 270 6.09 6.62 2.08
C VAL A 270 5.26 5.76 3.02
N ALA A 271 5.67 5.72 4.30
CA ALA A 271 4.93 5.01 5.32
C ALA A 271 3.55 5.63 5.59
N GLN A 272 3.44 6.97 5.58
CA GLN A 272 2.15 7.66 5.67
C GLN A 272 1.24 7.36 4.48
N ALA A 273 1.78 7.34 3.26
CA ALA A 273 1.01 6.98 2.07
C ALA A 273 0.50 5.54 2.18
N ASN A 274 1.36 4.61 2.56
CA ASN A 274 0.98 3.22 2.77
C ASN A 274 -0.08 3.07 3.88
N GLN A 275 0.02 3.84 4.96
CA GLN A 275 -0.98 3.86 6.02
C GLN A 275 -2.36 4.32 5.51
N ARG A 276 -2.41 5.37 4.67
CA ARG A 276 -3.67 5.83 4.05
C ARG A 276 -4.28 4.77 3.15
N TYR A 277 -3.46 4.06 2.36
CA TYR A 277 -3.94 2.93 1.55
C TYR A 277 -4.44 1.79 2.42
N SER A 278 -3.75 1.46 3.51
CA SER A 278 -4.18 0.45 4.47
C SER A 278 -5.50 0.82 5.14
N GLN A 279 -5.69 2.08 5.52
CA GLN A 279 -6.97 2.58 6.05
C GLN A 279 -8.11 2.41 5.03
N ARG A 280 -7.91 2.84 3.78
CA ARG A 280 -8.92 2.68 2.71
C ARG A 280 -9.24 1.21 2.44
N LEU A 281 -8.22 0.34 2.46
CA LEU A 281 -8.40 -1.10 2.32
C LEU A 281 -9.25 -1.65 3.48
N ALA A 282 -8.92 -1.28 4.72
CA ALA A 282 -9.66 -1.69 5.92
C ALA A 282 -11.14 -1.29 5.84
N GLU A 283 -11.42 -0.04 5.46
CA GLU A 283 -12.79 0.46 5.27
C GLU A 283 -13.54 -0.31 4.17
N THR A 284 -12.87 -0.56 3.05
CA THR A 284 -13.46 -1.28 1.91
C THR A 284 -13.79 -2.71 2.28
N LEU A 285 -12.85 -3.43 2.91
CA LEU A 285 -13.06 -4.80 3.36
C LEU A 285 -14.17 -4.90 4.40
N GLY A 286 -14.14 -4.05 5.43
CA GLY A 286 -15.15 -4.05 6.49
C GLY A 286 -16.56 -3.81 5.96
N ARG A 287 -16.75 -2.86 5.04
CA ARG A 287 -18.06 -2.59 4.40
C ARG A 287 -18.53 -3.75 3.53
N LYS A 288 -17.66 -4.29 2.68
CA LYS A 288 -17.99 -5.41 1.80
C LYS A 288 -18.31 -6.69 2.58
N LEU A 289 -17.52 -6.97 3.60
CA LEU A 289 -17.77 -8.10 4.49
C LEU A 289 -19.10 -7.95 5.23
N SER A 290 -19.42 -6.77 5.75
CA SER A 290 -20.72 -6.47 6.37
C SER A 290 -21.87 -6.69 5.40
N GLN A 291 -21.76 -6.21 4.17
CA GLN A 291 -22.78 -6.39 3.12
C GLN A 291 -23.01 -7.88 2.80
N ALA A 292 -21.94 -8.66 2.62
CA ALA A 292 -22.04 -10.08 2.27
C ALA A 292 -22.60 -10.95 3.41
N THR A 293 -22.28 -10.61 4.65
CA THR A 293 -22.63 -11.42 5.82
C THR A 293 -23.87 -10.96 6.56
N GLY A 294 -24.28 -9.69 6.41
CA GLY A 294 -25.30 -9.04 7.23
C GLY A 294 -24.85 -8.76 8.68
N SER A 295 -23.57 -8.96 9.00
CA SER A 295 -23.00 -8.58 10.31
C SER A 295 -22.73 -7.08 10.35
N PRO A 296 -22.95 -6.38 11.48
CA PRO A 296 -22.71 -4.95 11.57
C PRO A 296 -21.24 -4.61 11.30
N TYR A 297 -20.98 -3.56 10.50
CA TYR A 297 -19.65 -3.00 10.40
C TYR A 297 -19.42 -2.03 11.57
N ARG A 298 -18.45 -2.34 12.41
CA ARG A 298 -18.15 -1.60 13.64
C ARG A 298 -17.13 -0.48 13.45
N GLY A 299 -16.39 -0.53 12.35
CA GLY A 299 -15.43 0.51 11.98
C GLY A 299 -14.06 -0.02 11.57
N SER A 300 -13.21 0.93 11.15
CA SER A 300 -11.78 0.71 10.91
C SER A 300 -10.97 1.57 11.85
N PHE A 301 -9.95 0.99 12.48
CA PHE A 301 -9.19 1.63 13.54
C PHE A 301 -7.68 1.47 13.32
N PRO A 302 -6.87 2.48 13.71
CA PRO A 302 -5.43 2.29 13.81
C PRO A 302 -5.12 1.41 15.03
N GLY A 303 -4.15 0.49 14.87
CA GLY A 303 -3.70 -0.38 15.95
C GLY A 303 -2.24 -0.78 15.81
N ASP A 304 -1.55 -0.85 16.95
CA ASP A 304 -0.12 -1.22 17.04
C ASP A 304 0.07 -2.76 16.93
N PHE A 305 -0.58 -3.37 15.92
CA PHE A 305 -0.49 -4.82 15.68
C PHE A 305 0.91 -5.19 15.20
N PHE A 306 1.55 -6.07 15.94
CA PHE A 306 2.94 -6.45 15.69
C PHE A 306 3.13 -7.11 14.31
N VAL A 307 2.15 -7.85 13.82
CA VAL A 307 2.19 -8.49 12.50
C VAL A 307 2.14 -7.48 11.35
N LEU A 308 1.57 -6.30 11.56
CA LEU A 308 1.45 -5.26 10.54
C LEU A 308 2.62 -4.25 10.53
N ARG A 309 3.47 -4.24 11.59
CA ARG A 309 4.43 -3.14 11.88
C ARG A 309 5.47 -2.82 10.81
N TYR A 310 5.82 -3.79 9.97
CA TYR A 310 6.84 -3.62 8.93
C TYR A 310 6.30 -3.80 7.52
N ALA A 311 4.99 -3.85 7.35
CA ALA A 311 4.41 -3.99 6.04
C ALA A 311 4.74 -2.78 5.16
N LYS A 312 5.40 -3.01 4.03
CA LYS A 312 5.71 -1.99 3.01
C LYS A 312 4.63 -1.90 1.93
N VAL A 313 3.56 -2.64 2.12
CA VAL A 313 2.39 -2.71 1.25
C VAL A 313 1.15 -2.39 2.08
N PRO A 314 0.03 -2.02 1.48
CA PRO A 314 -1.22 -1.90 2.22
C PRO A 314 -1.52 -3.18 2.97
N ALA A 315 -1.65 -3.06 4.30
CA ALA A 315 -1.74 -4.17 5.23
C ALA A 315 -2.86 -3.93 6.25
N VAL A 316 -3.68 -4.95 6.46
CA VAL A 316 -4.81 -4.89 7.38
C VAL A 316 -4.94 -6.18 8.17
N LEU A 317 -5.52 -6.07 9.37
CA LEU A 317 -6.05 -7.18 10.13
C LEU A 317 -7.58 -7.05 10.16
N VAL A 318 -8.28 -8.11 9.81
CA VAL A 318 -9.74 -8.12 9.73
C VAL A 318 -10.30 -9.13 10.72
N GLU A 319 -11.12 -8.64 11.64
CA GLU A 319 -11.96 -9.42 12.53
C GLU A 319 -13.27 -9.74 11.82
N ILE A 320 -13.44 -10.98 11.41
CA ILE A 320 -14.56 -11.42 10.57
C ILE A 320 -15.86 -11.66 11.34
N GLY A 321 -15.83 -11.46 12.64
CA GLY A 321 -16.95 -11.63 13.58
C GLY A 321 -16.44 -11.97 14.97
N PHE A 322 -17.36 -12.16 15.93
CA PHE A 322 -17.06 -12.53 17.32
C PHE A 322 -17.43 -14.00 17.55
N GLY A 323 -16.43 -14.86 17.72
CA GLY A 323 -16.63 -16.30 17.87
C GLY A 323 -17.18 -16.72 19.22
N ASP A 324 -17.08 -15.87 20.23
CA ASP A 324 -17.64 -16.04 21.58
C ASP A 324 -19.10 -15.55 21.68
N HIS A 325 -19.58 -14.75 20.73
CA HIS A 325 -20.97 -14.31 20.71
C HIS A 325 -21.92 -15.45 20.32
N PRO A 326 -23.00 -15.74 21.09
CA PRO A 326 -23.82 -16.93 20.90
C PRO A 326 -24.42 -17.12 19.51
N ALA A 327 -24.87 -16.04 18.88
CA ALA A 327 -25.45 -16.11 17.54
C ALA A 327 -24.39 -16.05 16.42
N GLU A 328 -23.39 -15.19 16.54
CA GLU A 328 -22.36 -15.00 15.49
C GLU A 328 -21.38 -16.16 15.48
N GLY A 329 -20.97 -16.66 16.67
CA GLY A 329 -20.10 -17.82 16.77
C GLY A 329 -20.72 -19.09 16.15
N ARG A 330 -22.05 -19.32 16.35
CA ARG A 330 -22.75 -20.40 15.65
C ARG A 330 -22.76 -20.21 14.13
N ARG A 331 -22.95 -19.00 13.64
CA ARG A 331 -22.86 -18.71 12.19
C ARG A 331 -21.47 -18.98 11.65
N LEU A 332 -20.41 -18.62 12.38
CA LEU A 332 -19.02 -18.91 12.01
C LEU A 332 -18.71 -20.42 11.95
N ALA A 333 -19.43 -21.24 12.69
CA ALA A 333 -19.36 -22.70 12.59
C ALA A 333 -19.93 -23.26 11.28
N GLU A 334 -20.82 -22.51 10.60
CA GLU A 334 -21.48 -22.91 9.36
C GLU A 334 -20.58 -22.69 8.14
N ALA A 335 -20.34 -23.74 7.35
CA ALA A 335 -19.55 -23.65 6.12
C ALA A 335 -20.10 -22.63 5.10
N ALA A 336 -21.44 -22.52 4.99
CA ALA A 336 -22.09 -21.56 4.13
C ALA A 336 -21.88 -20.11 4.57
N TYR A 337 -21.77 -19.86 5.86
CA TYR A 337 -21.47 -18.53 6.37
C TYR A 337 -20.00 -18.16 6.11
N ARG A 338 -19.06 -19.07 6.34
CA ARG A 338 -17.64 -18.87 6.00
C ARG A 338 -17.42 -18.63 4.51
N GLU A 339 -18.25 -19.24 3.63
CA GLU A 339 -18.22 -18.93 2.20
C GLU A 339 -18.64 -17.48 1.93
N ARG A 340 -19.72 -16.98 2.57
CA ARG A 340 -20.12 -15.57 2.46
C ARG A 340 -19.05 -14.60 2.99
N VAL A 341 -18.39 -14.98 4.08
CA VAL A 341 -17.25 -14.21 4.60
C VAL A 341 -16.13 -14.11 3.56
N ALA A 342 -15.75 -15.23 2.96
CA ALA A 342 -14.73 -15.26 1.91
C ALA A 342 -15.14 -14.45 0.67
N GLN A 343 -16.42 -14.52 0.26
CA GLN A 343 -16.96 -13.70 -0.84
C GLN A 343 -16.87 -12.21 -0.53
N GLY A 344 -17.30 -11.78 0.67
CA GLY A 344 -17.21 -10.38 1.07
C GLY A 344 -15.78 -9.84 1.10
N LEU A 345 -14.83 -10.65 1.58
CA LEU A 345 -13.40 -10.31 1.53
C LEU A 345 -12.88 -10.25 0.10
N ALA A 346 -13.26 -11.20 -0.78
CA ALA A 346 -12.86 -11.21 -2.18
C ALA A 346 -13.37 -9.96 -2.91
N GLU A 347 -14.67 -9.62 -2.77
CA GLU A 347 -15.24 -8.40 -3.34
C GLU A 347 -14.54 -7.13 -2.84
N GLY A 348 -14.17 -7.08 -1.56
CA GLY A 348 -13.44 -5.96 -0.99
C GLY A 348 -12.04 -5.81 -1.56
N ILE A 349 -11.29 -6.91 -1.70
CA ILE A 349 -9.96 -6.93 -2.32
C ILE A 349 -10.02 -6.50 -3.78
N LEU A 350 -10.95 -7.10 -4.56
CA LEU A 350 -11.12 -6.76 -5.97
C LEU A 350 -11.52 -5.30 -6.17
N ALA A 351 -12.46 -4.80 -5.36
CA ALA A 351 -12.88 -3.39 -5.40
C ALA A 351 -11.72 -2.44 -5.08
N PHE A 352 -10.84 -2.81 -4.14
CA PHE A 352 -9.67 -2.01 -3.80
C PHE A 352 -8.63 -2.03 -4.92
N LEU A 353 -8.33 -3.19 -5.49
CA LEU A 353 -7.40 -3.34 -6.61
C LEU A 353 -7.86 -2.57 -7.85
N ALA A 354 -9.17 -2.57 -8.14
CA ALA A 354 -9.76 -1.85 -9.27
C ALA A 354 -9.64 -0.32 -9.17
N GLN A 355 -9.41 0.24 -7.97
CA GLN A 355 -9.20 1.68 -7.78
C GLN A 355 -7.83 2.18 -8.26
N GLY A 356 -7.03 1.34 -8.89
CA GLY A 356 -5.74 1.72 -9.47
C GLY A 356 -4.64 2.05 -8.45
N ALA A 357 -4.81 1.67 -7.20
CA ALA A 357 -3.89 1.95 -6.11
C ALA A 357 -2.47 1.33 -6.29
N PHE A 358 -2.23 0.61 -7.39
CA PHE A 358 -1.02 -0.19 -7.62
C PHE A 358 -0.39 -0.02 -9.00
N ALA A 359 -0.71 1.02 -9.76
CA ALA A 359 0.12 1.38 -10.90
C ALA A 359 1.47 1.90 -10.36
N ARG A 360 2.40 0.95 -10.11
CA ARG A 360 3.80 1.25 -9.85
C ARG A 360 4.52 1.51 -11.16
#